data_74eebb1c01c5a72e7631e05e5141dc66
#
_entry.id   74eebb1c01c5a72e7631e05e5141dc66
#
_cell.length_a   1.000
_cell.length_b   1.000
_cell.length_c   1.000
_cell.angle_alpha   90.00
_cell.angle_beta   90.00
_cell.angle_gamma   90.00
#
_symmetry.space_group_name_H-M   'P 1'
#
loop_
_entity.id
_entity.type
_entity.pdbx_description
1 polymer ?
#
loop_
_entity_poly.entity_id
_entity_poly.type
_entity_poly.pdbx_seq_one_letter_code
_entity_poly.pdbx_strand_id
1 'polypeptide(L)'
;MDTPDFSKENIKPLFESKFIRVFDLQYAEGKHYYDATRRTADDLVAAKTTEEFKKMRADAVTCIVVLDTKDSEPKLLLSHEFRYPTGQFLLSPPAGLIDKEDADLITTATRELKEETGIVFGDSDTAKVISPLLFSTPGMTDESNALVLLSINRDTLPELNTDGAVGSECFNGFSLLTKEEAQQILNQGTDSNGIYYSVYTWAALMYFVTSFGH
;
A
#
# COMPACT_ATOMS: atom_id res chain seq x y z
N MET A 1 28.41 1.04 -18.72
CA MET A 1 27.66 -0.22 -18.53
C MET A 1 26.39 -0.03 -19.30
N ASP A 2 26.14 -0.84 -20.32
CA ASP A 2 24.92 -0.72 -21.11
C ASP A 2 23.75 -1.18 -20.26
N THR A 3 22.67 -0.40 -20.23
CA THR A 3 21.43 -0.78 -19.56
C THR A 3 20.79 -1.95 -20.28
N PRO A 4 20.24 -2.97 -19.58
CA PRO A 4 19.47 -4.02 -20.21
C PRO A 4 18.31 -3.42 -21.02
N ASP A 5 18.11 -3.92 -22.23
CA ASP A 5 17.01 -3.54 -23.09
C ASP A 5 15.96 -4.67 -23.10
N PHE A 6 14.76 -4.37 -22.67
CA PHE A 6 13.64 -5.31 -22.63
C PHE A 6 12.68 -5.04 -23.79
N SER A 7 12.98 -5.61 -24.95
CA SER A 7 12.02 -5.69 -26.05
C SER A 7 10.97 -6.78 -25.77
N LYS A 8 9.80 -6.70 -26.46
CA LYS A 8 8.76 -7.75 -26.36
C LYS A 8 9.29 -9.16 -26.68
N GLU A 9 10.33 -9.26 -27.50
CA GLU A 9 10.95 -10.54 -27.87
C GLU A 9 11.69 -11.20 -26.72
N ASN A 10 12.15 -10.40 -25.75
CA ASN A 10 12.93 -10.82 -24.60
C ASN A 10 12.07 -11.09 -23.36
N ILE A 11 10.76 -10.85 -23.44
CA ILE A 11 9.80 -11.08 -22.36
C ILE A 11 9.01 -12.34 -22.66
N LYS A 12 9.15 -13.37 -21.83
CA LYS A 12 8.49 -14.67 -22.03
C LYS A 12 7.51 -14.94 -20.86
N PRO A 13 6.23 -15.23 -21.14
CA PRO A 13 5.29 -15.63 -20.11
C PRO A 13 5.66 -17.03 -19.60
N LEU A 14 5.71 -17.19 -18.27
CA LEU A 14 5.93 -18.47 -17.59
C LEU A 14 4.68 -18.99 -16.92
N PHE A 15 3.87 -18.08 -16.36
CA PHE A 15 2.64 -18.41 -15.67
C PHE A 15 1.62 -17.29 -15.87
N GLU A 16 0.35 -17.66 -16.02
CA GLU A 16 -0.73 -16.71 -16.09
C GLU A 16 -1.97 -17.21 -15.36
N SER A 17 -2.54 -16.36 -14.51
CA SER A 17 -3.81 -16.55 -13.84
C SER A 17 -4.69 -15.31 -13.98
N LYS A 18 -5.89 -15.34 -13.40
CA LYS A 18 -6.75 -14.16 -13.33
C LYS A 18 -6.11 -12.98 -12.58
N PHE A 19 -5.28 -13.27 -11.56
CA PHE A 19 -4.80 -12.28 -10.59
C PHE A 19 -3.32 -11.96 -10.72
N ILE A 20 -2.50 -12.90 -11.16
CA ILE A 20 -1.04 -12.75 -11.22
C ILE A 20 -0.48 -13.45 -12.45
N ARG A 21 0.58 -12.89 -12.98
CA ARG A 21 1.41 -13.42 -14.07
C ARG A 21 2.85 -13.47 -13.61
N VAL A 22 3.63 -14.36 -14.22
CA VAL A 22 5.08 -14.40 -14.04
C VAL A 22 5.73 -14.37 -15.41
N PHE A 23 6.66 -13.46 -15.59
CA PHE A 23 7.43 -13.30 -16.81
C PHE A 23 8.91 -13.58 -16.56
N ASP A 24 9.55 -14.16 -17.56
CA ASP A 24 11.00 -14.27 -17.68
C ASP A 24 11.51 -13.10 -18.53
N LEU A 25 12.25 -12.21 -17.91
CA LEU A 25 12.91 -11.07 -18.54
C LEU A 25 14.31 -11.49 -18.94
N GLN A 26 14.50 -11.81 -20.23
CA GLN A 26 15.77 -12.27 -20.78
C GLN A 26 16.66 -11.08 -21.12
N TYR A 27 17.41 -10.58 -20.15
CA TYR A 27 18.18 -9.33 -20.26
C TYR A 27 19.54 -9.46 -20.97
N ALA A 28 20.01 -10.69 -21.23
CA ALA A 28 21.18 -11.02 -22.06
C ALA A 28 21.12 -12.51 -22.43
N GLU A 29 21.98 -12.97 -23.34
CA GLU A 29 22.08 -14.38 -23.74
C GLU A 29 22.29 -15.30 -22.53
N GLY A 30 21.34 -16.23 -22.31
CA GLY A 30 21.35 -17.17 -21.18
C GLY A 30 21.20 -16.53 -19.81
N LYS A 31 20.77 -15.26 -19.71
CA LYS A 31 20.53 -14.56 -18.45
C LYS A 31 19.08 -14.18 -18.29
N HIS A 32 18.52 -14.49 -17.15
CA HIS A 32 17.12 -14.42 -16.83
C HIS A 32 16.87 -13.61 -15.57
N TYR A 33 15.77 -12.84 -15.53
CA TYR A 33 15.21 -12.22 -14.34
C TYR A 33 13.73 -12.47 -14.32
N TYR A 34 13.14 -12.74 -13.16
CA TYR A 34 11.74 -13.11 -13.06
C TYR A 34 10.94 -11.99 -12.41
N ASP A 35 9.81 -11.64 -13.03
CA ASP A 35 8.89 -10.62 -12.56
C ASP A 35 7.51 -11.24 -12.30
N ALA A 36 7.02 -11.10 -11.07
CA ALA A 36 5.66 -11.49 -10.69
C ALA A 36 4.78 -10.22 -10.68
N THR A 37 3.80 -10.14 -11.57
CA THR A 37 3.07 -8.91 -11.84
C THR A 37 1.56 -9.13 -11.99
N ARG A 38 0.77 -8.08 -11.74
CA ARG A 38 -0.66 -8.00 -12.12
C ARG A 38 -0.85 -7.55 -13.57
N ARG A 39 0.19 -6.99 -14.19
CA ARG A 39 0.17 -6.40 -15.53
C ARG A 39 0.17 -7.45 -16.63
N THR A 40 -0.28 -7.05 -17.80
CA THR A 40 -0.09 -7.84 -19.02
C THR A 40 1.28 -7.60 -19.63
N ALA A 41 1.72 -8.46 -20.54
CA ALA A 41 3.01 -8.30 -21.22
C ALA A 41 3.18 -6.94 -21.92
N ASP A 42 2.08 -6.34 -22.40
CA ASP A 42 2.11 -5.04 -23.07
C ASP A 42 2.23 -3.84 -22.13
N ASP A 43 2.02 -4.06 -20.80
CA ASP A 43 2.04 -2.99 -19.79
C ASP A 43 3.13 -3.17 -18.73
N LEU A 44 4.01 -4.15 -18.90
CA LEU A 44 5.13 -4.39 -17.97
C LEU A 44 5.98 -3.15 -17.79
N VAL A 45 6.34 -2.85 -16.55
CA VAL A 45 7.16 -1.67 -16.22
C VAL A 45 8.54 -1.76 -16.87
N ALA A 46 9.14 -2.95 -16.90
CA ALA A 46 10.45 -3.18 -17.52
C ALA A 46 10.50 -2.82 -19.02
N ALA A 47 9.36 -2.87 -19.73
CA ALA A 47 9.27 -2.55 -21.17
C ALA A 47 8.91 -1.09 -21.45
N LYS A 48 8.67 -0.26 -20.43
CA LYS A 48 8.30 1.14 -20.60
C LYS A 48 9.52 2.01 -20.94
N THR A 49 9.31 2.94 -21.86
CA THR A 49 10.26 4.04 -22.05
C THR A 49 10.34 4.92 -20.82
N THR A 50 11.43 5.68 -20.67
CA THR A 50 11.60 6.63 -19.56
C THR A 50 10.44 7.62 -19.45
N GLU A 51 9.88 8.07 -20.58
CA GLU A 51 8.76 9.02 -20.57
C GLU A 51 7.44 8.37 -20.16
N GLU A 52 7.21 7.11 -20.50
CA GLU A 52 6.06 6.34 -20.03
C GLU A 52 6.20 6.02 -18.54
N PHE A 53 7.40 5.62 -18.10
CA PHE A 53 7.71 5.36 -16.68
C PHE A 53 7.40 6.59 -15.81
N LYS A 54 7.81 7.79 -16.20
CA LYS A 54 7.53 9.04 -15.46
C LYS A 54 6.04 9.39 -15.37
N LYS A 55 5.21 8.82 -16.24
CA LYS A 55 3.76 9.07 -16.31
C LYS A 55 2.92 7.91 -15.73
N MET A 56 3.58 6.92 -15.16
CA MET A 56 2.87 5.78 -14.57
C MET A 56 1.93 6.23 -13.45
N ARG A 57 0.81 5.50 -13.34
CA ARG A 57 -0.04 5.51 -12.15
C ARG A 57 0.35 4.32 -11.27
N ALA A 58 0.24 4.47 -9.96
CA ALA A 58 0.37 3.35 -9.04
C ALA A 58 -0.73 2.32 -9.27
N ASP A 59 -0.49 1.09 -8.86
CA ASP A 59 -1.47 -0.01 -8.94
C ASP A 59 -2.47 0.04 -7.79
N ALA A 60 -2.03 0.57 -6.65
CA ALA A 60 -2.79 0.61 -5.41
C ALA A 60 -2.51 1.91 -4.62
N VAL A 61 -3.30 2.14 -3.60
CA VAL A 61 -3.04 3.15 -2.57
C VAL A 61 -2.80 2.50 -1.22
N THR A 62 -1.96 3.11 -0.41
CA THR A 62 -1.79 2.82 1.01
C THR A 62 -2.12 4.09 1.80
N CYS A 63 -3.05 3.99 2.75
CA CYS A 63 -3.61 5.12 3.48
C CYS A 63 -2.94 5.27 4.84
N ILE A 64 -2.22 6.37 5.05
CA ILE A 64 -1.77 6.77 6.39
C ILE A 64 -2.94 7.49 7.04
N VAL A 65 -3.70 6.79 7.88
CA VAL A 65 -4.91 7.32 8.50
C VAL A 65 -4.60 7.82 9.91
N VAL A 66 -4.76 9.11 10.12
CA VAL A 66 -4.56 9.75 11.44
C VAL A 66 -5.91 10.24 11.95
N LEU A 67 -6.31 9.70 13.10
CA LEU A 67 -7.50 10.13 13.81
C LEU A 67 -7.12 11.26 14.78
N ASP A 68 -7.66 12.44 14.56
CA ASP A 68 -7.51 13.60 15.43
C ASP A 68 -8.85 13.87 16.13
N THR A 69 -8.84 13.87 17.46
CA THR A 69 -10.05 14.09 18.29
C THR A 69 -9.79 15.19 19.29
N LYS A 70 -10.88 15.88 19.73
CA LYS A 70 -10.76 17.04 20.61
C LYS A 70 -10.09 16.75 21.95
N ASP A 71 -10.29 15.54 22.49
CA ASP A 71 -9.92 15.19 23.87
C ASP A 71 -8.74 14.21 23.96
N SER A 72 -8.09 13.88 22.85
CA SER A 72 -6.93 12.98 22.85
C SER A 72 -5.89 13.39 21.82
N GLU A 73 -4.67 12.96 22.04
CA GLU A 73 -3.61 13.10 21.04
C GLU A 73 -3.97 12.35 19.72
N PRO A 74 -3.45 12.81 18.57
CA PRO A 74 -3.65 12.12 17.30
C PRO A 74 -3.19 10.67 17.35
N LYS A 75 -3.95 9.76 16.74
CA LYS A 75 -3.65 8.32 16.68
C LYS A 75 -3.55 7.82 15.26
N LEU A 76 -2.53 7.01 15.00
CA LEU A 76 -2.41 6.26 13.75
C LEU A 76 -3.34 5.05 13.79
N LEU A 77 -4.23 4.94 12.80
CA LEU A 77 -5.09 3.79 12.61
C LEU A 77 -4.38 2.75 11.74
N LEU A 78 -4.28 1.53 12.23
CA LEU A 78 -3.83 0.35 11.49
C LEU A 78 -4.82 -0.80 11.72
N SER A 79 -4.97 -1.70 10.75
CA SER A 79 -5.74 -2.95 10.83
C SER A 79 -4.81 -4.14 11.05
N HIS A 80 -5.35 -5.25 11.56
CA HIS A 80 -4.69 -6.56 11.54
C HIS A 80 -5.27 -7.38 10.39
N GLU A 81 -4.56 -7.41 9.25
CA GLU A 81 -5.00 -8.06 8.02
C GLU A 81 -4.26 -9.37 7.79
N PHE A 82 -4.99 -10.43 7.45
CA PHE A 82 -4.39 -11.71 7.11
C PHE A 82 -3.73 -11.65 5.73
N ARG A 83 -2.41 -11.79 5.71
CA ARG A 83 -1.64 -11.82 4.47
C ARG A 83 -1.29 -13.26 4.09
N TYR A 84 -1.99 -13.81 3.11
CA TYR A 84 -1.87 -15.20 2.66
C TYR A 84 -0.43 -15.64 2.37
N PRO A 85 0.45 -14.82 1.71
CA PRO A 85 1.82 -15.24 1.46
C PRO A 85 2.68 -15.40 2.72
N THR A 86 2.31 -14.73 3.82
CA THR A 86 3.04 -14.84 5.10
C THR A 86 2.35 -15.80 6.08
N GLY A 87 1.07 -16.15 5.83
CA GLY A 87 0.26 -16.97 6.71
C GLY A 87 -0.01 -16.35 8.09
N GLN A 88 0.04 -15.02 8.19
CA GLN A 88 -0.09 -14.28 9.44
C GLN A 88 -1.01 -13.07 9.29
N PHE A 89 -1.62 -12.65 10.41
CA PHE A 89 -2.21 -11.32 10.53
C PHE A 89 -1.09 -10.31 10.71
N LEU A 90 -0.91 -9.42 9.75
CA LEU A 90 0.08 -8.35 9.82
C LEU A 90 -0.60 -7.04 10.18
N LEU A 91 0.08 -6.24 10.99
CA LEU A 91 -0.28 -4.85 11.21
C LEU A 91 -0.14 -4.09 9.88
N SER A 92 -1.22 -3.54 9.35
CA SER A 92 -1.32 -2.97 8.00
C SER A 92 -2.07 -1.64 7.99
N PRO A 93 -1.60 -0.61 7.28
CA PRO A 93 -2.43 0.53 6.97
C PRO A 93 -3.54 0.11 5.98
N PRO A 94 -4.73 0.74 5.99
CA PRO A 94 -5.75 0.51 4.97
C PRO A 94 -5.18 0.73 3.57
N ALA A 95 -5.50 -0.18 2.64
CA ALA A 95 -4.89 -0.17 1.32
C ALA A 95 -5.70 -0.99 0.31
N GLY A 96 -5.80 -0.52 -0.92
CA GLY A 96 -6.44 -1.29 -1.98
C GLY A 96 -6.08 -0.86 -3.39
N LEU A 97 -6.52 -1.63 -4.37
CA LEU A 97 -6.26 -1.39 -5.77
C LEU A 97 -7.00 -0.15 -6.28
N ILE A 98 -6.36 0.56 -7.21
CA ILE A 98 -6.97 1.69 -7.91
C ILE A 98 -7.92 1.13 -8.97
N ASP A 99 -9.21 1.38 -8.83
CA ASP A 99 -10.20 1.01 -9.81
C ASP A 99 -10.18 1.94 -11.03
N LYS A 100 -10.73 1.46 -12.15
CA LYS A 100 -10.79 2.25 -13.40
C LYS A 100 -11.69 3.47 -13.26
N GLU A 101 -12.68 3.38 -12.39
CA GLU A 101 -13.68 4.41 -12.08
C GLU A 101 -13.14 5.47 -11.12
N ASP A 102 -12.05 5.18 -10.39
CA ASP A 102 -11.45 6.13 -9.46
C ASP A 102 -10.82 7.30 -10.21
N ALA A 103 -11.32 8.51 -9.95
CA ALA A 103 -10.87 9.72 -10.63
C ALA A 103 -9.41 10.06 -10.31
N ASP A 104 -9.00 9.84 -9.07
CA ASP A 104 -7.67 10.15 -8.57
C ASP A 104 -7.32 9.28 -7.33
N LEU A 105 -6.10 9.47 -6.81
CA LEU A 105 -5.58 8.72 -5.65
C LEU A 105 -6.36 9.00 -4.35
N ILE A 106 -6.93 10.20 -4.19
CA ILE A 106 -7.69 10.57 -3.00
C ILE A 106 -9.05 9.87 -3.03
N THR A 107 -9.67 9.78 -4.20
CA THR A 107 -10.92 9.03 -4.40
C THR A 107 -10.75 7.57 -4.01
N THR A 108 -9.69 6.89 -4.49
CA THR A 108 -9.37 5.52 -4.08
C THR A 108 -9.15 5.45 -2.57
N ALA A 109 -8.30 6.31 -2.02
CA ALA A 109 -7.96 6.28 -0.59
C ALA A 109 -9.19 6.47 0.32
N THR A 110 -10.12 7.33 -0.04
CA THR A 110 -11.36 7.56 0.74
C THR A 110 -12.37 6.43 0.59
N ARG A 111 -12.39 5.75 -0.56
CA ARG A 111 -13.18 4.54 -0.77
C ARG A 111 -12.64 3.41 0.12
N GLU A 112 -11.34 3.11 0.06
CA GLU A 112 -10.69 2.08 0.88
C GLU A 112 -10.80 2.35 2.38
N LEU A 113 -10.66 3.61 2.81
CA LEU A 113 -10.91 4.01 4.20
C LEU A 113 -12.31 3.56 4.64
N LYS A 114 -13.33 3.81 3.82
CA LYS A 114 -14.70 3.44 4.15
C LYS A 114 -14.92 1.93 4.15
N GLU A 115 -14.38 1.23 3.15
CA GLU A 115 -14.56 -0.22 2.98
C GLU A 115 -13.88 -1.01 4.11
N GLU A 116 -12.64 -0.66 4.46
CA GLU A 116 -11.87 -1.38 5.47
C GLU A 116 -12.08 -0.92 6.91
N THR A 117 -12.61 0.29 7.15
CA THR A 117 -12.71 0.84 8.51
C THR A 117 -14.10 1.35 8.90
N GLY A 118 -15.01 1.47 7.95
CA GLY A 118 -16.34 2.09 8.16
C GLY A 118 -16.31 3.61 8.23
N ILE A 119 -15.14 4.27 8.24
CA ILE A 119 -15.05 5.73 8.34
C ILE A 119 -15.41 6.37 7.01
N VAL A 120 -16.39 7.26 7.04
CA VAL A 120 -16.76 8.10 5.89
C VAL A 120 -15.98 9.41 5.95
N PHE A 121 -15.23 9.69 4.88
CA PHE A 121 -14.50 10.95 4.71
C PHE A 121 -15.47 12.11 4.54
N GLY A 122 -15.30 13.19 5.31
CA GLY A 122 -16.20 14.32 5.37
C GLY A 122 -15.53 15.68 5.20
N ASP A 123 -16.31 16.76 5.27
CA ASP A 123 -15.85 18.13 5.00
C ASP A 123 -14.79 18.65 5.99
N SER A 124 -14.74 18.08 7.21
CA SER A 124 -13.74 18.45 8.23
C SER A 124 -12.41 17.73 8.03
N ASP A 125 -12.36 16.72 7.17
CA ASP A 125 -11.21 15.87 6.96
C ASP A 125 -10.29 16.44 5.88
N THR A 126 -9.03 16.04 5.93
CA THR A 126 -8.06 16.47 4.91
C THR A 126 -7.31 15.28 4.34
N ALA A 127 -7.00 15.36 3.04
CA ALA A 127 -6.25 14.35 2.32
C ALA A 127 -5.04 14.97 1.61
N LYS A 128 -3.91 14.24 1.60
CA LYS A 128 -2.69 14.67 0.93
C LYS A 128 -1.95 13.49 0.33
N VAL A 129 -1.64 13.55 -0.96
CA VAL A 129 -0.73 12.58 -1.59
C VAL A 129 0.68 12.83 -1.09
N ILE A 130 1.25 11.86 -0.38
CA ILE A 130 2.63 11.92 0.16
C ILE A 130 3.62 11.47 -0.91
N SER A 131 3.31 10.36 -1.58
CA SER A 131 4.05 9.90 -2.76
C SER A 131 3.08 9.35 -3.79
N PRO A 132 3.16 9.78 -5.06
CA PRO A 132 2.25 9.31 -6.10
C PRO A 132 2.54 7.86 -6.55
N LEU A 133 3.75 7.35 -6.33
CA LEU A 133 4.14 6.00 -6.70
C LEU A 133 5.41 5.59 -5.95
N LEU A 134 5.38 4.40 -5.35
CA LEU A 134 6.51 3.70 -4.75
C LEU A 134 6.42 2.22 -5.12
N PHE A 135 7.53 1.62 -5.49
CA PHE A 135 7.61 0.17 -5.68
C PHE A 135 7.79 -0.53 -4.33
N SER A 136 7.06 -1.62 -4.12
CA SER A 136 7.13 -2.40 -2.88
C SER A 136 8.42 -3.24 -2.80
N THR A 137 8.65 -4.04 -3.83
CA THR A 137 9.75 -5.00 -3.86
C THR A 137 10.28 -5.13 -5.30
N PRO A 138 10.94 -4.09 -5.84
CA PRO A 138 11.32 -4.03 -7.26
C PRO A 138 12.37 -5.08 -7.67
N GLY A 139 12.85 -5.88 -6.72
CA GLY A 139 13.67 -7.06 -6.99
C GLY A 139 12.86 -8.32 -7.35
N MET A 140 11.52 -8.29 -7.30
CA MET A 140 10.67 -9.46 -7.58
C MET A 140 9.39 -9.10 -8.33
N THR A 141 8.89 -7.87 -8.18
CA THR A 141 7.62 -7.43 -8.72
C THR A 141 7.68 -5.97 -9.14
N ASP A 142 6.94 -5.62 -10.16
CA ASP A 142 6.73 -4.25 -10.62
C ASP A 142 5.49 -3.60 -9.97
N GLU A 143 4.90 -4.24 -8.94
CA GLU A 143 3.76 -3.69 -8.19
C GLU A 143 4.14 -2.41 -7.45
N SER A 144 3.27 -1.42 -7.53
CA SER A 144 3.50 -0.09 -6.98
C SER A 144 2.30 0.44 -6.20
N ASN A 145 2.57 1.23 -5.17
CA ASN A 145 1.56 1.89 -4.34
C ASN A 145 1.80 3.40 -4.27
N ALA A 146 0.73 4.17 -4.23
CA ALA A 146 0.78 5.55 -3.78
C ALA A 146 0.62 5.60 -2.25
N LEU A 147 1.25 6.57 -1.59
CA LEU A 147 1.00 6.87 -0.18
C LEU A 147 0.12 8.11 -0.06
N VAL A 148 -1.01 7.99 0.62
CA VAL A 148 -1.97 9.06 0.86
C VAL A 148 -2.19 9.22 2.36
N LEU A 149 -1.98 10.45 2.86
CA LEU A 149 -2.36 10.82 4.22
C LEU A 149 -3.84 11.19 4.25
N LEU A 150 -4.58 10.61 5.19
CA LEU A 150 -5.94 10.97 5.52
C LEU A 150 -5.97 11.42 6.99
N SER A 151 -6.22 12.70 7.24
CA SER A 151 -6.41 13.25 8.59
C SER A 151 -7.90 13.37 8.86
N ILE A 152 -8.38 12.57 9.78
CA ILE A 152 -9.80 12.40 10.12
C ILE A 152 -10.08 13.16 11.40
N ASN A 153 -10.85 14.25 11.30
CA ASN A 153 -11.17 15.13 12.42
C ASN A 153 -12.55 14.81 12.98
N ARG A 154 -12.62 14.42 14.23
CA ARG A 154 -13.87 14.06 14.92
C ARG A 154 -13.92 14.63 16.34
N ASP A 155 -15.12 14.73 16.91
CA ASP A 155 -15.25 15.09 18.33
C ASP A 155 -14.79 13.95 19.23
N THR A 156 -15.12 12.71 18.86
CA THR A 156 -14.76 11.47 19.56
C THR A 156 -14.24 10.44 18.56
N LEU A 157 -13.58 9.40 19.05
CA LEU A 157 -13.13 8.29 18.20
C LEU A 157 -14.32 7.66 17.46
N PRO A 158 -14.24 7.49 16.13
CA PRO A 158 -15.29 6.85 15.36
C PRO A 158 -15.39 5.35 15.71
N GLU A 159 -16.59 4.81 15.57
CA GLU A 159 -16.78 3.36 15.58
C GLU A 159 -16.14 2.75 14.32
N LEU A 160 -15.33 1.73 14.53
CA LEU A 160 -14.61 1.04 13.46
C LEU A 160 -15.26 -0.30 13.16
N ASN A 161 -15.41 -0.61 11.89
CA ASN A 161 -15.90 -1.91 11.42
C ASN A 161 -15.25 -2.27 10.09
N THR A 162 -15.38 -3.53 9.69
CA THR A 162 -14.87 -4.08 8.43
C THR A 162 -16.02 -4.59 7.55
N ASP A 163 -17.21 -4.02 7.68
CA ASP A 163 -18.42 -4.48 6.97
C ASP A 163 -18.32 -4.29 5.45
N GLY A 164 -17.42 -3.42 5.00
CA GLY A 164 -17.13 -3.20 3.58
C GLY A 164 -16.07 -4.10 2.98
N ALA A 165 -15.45 -4.98 3.78
CA ALA A 165 -14.40 -5.90 3.31
C ALA A 165 -14.91 -6.81 2.18
N VAL A 166 -14.11 -6.98 1.13
CA VAL A 166 -14.52 -7.71 -0.07
C VAL A 166 -13.57 -8.87 -0.41
N GLY A 167 -14.10 -9.87 -1.09
CA GLY A 167 -13.31 -10.98 -1.64
C GLY A 167 -12.60 -11.84 -0.60
N SER A 168 -11.28 -11.85 -0.62
CA SER A 168 -10.45 -12.64 0.30
C SER A 168 -9.89 -11.84 1.48
N GLU A 169 -10.34 -10.59 1.67
CA GLU A 169 -9.92 -9.78 2.81
C GLU A 169 -10.37 -10.39 4.13
N CYS A 170 -9.46 -10.45 5.08
CA CYS A 170 -9.72 -11.05 6.38
C CYS A 170 -9.00 -10.21 7.45
N PHE A 171 -9.79 -9.55 8.28
CA PHE A 171 -9.31 -8.64 9.33
C PHE A 171 -9.56 -9.22 10.72
N ASN A 172 -8.66 -8.93 11.66
CA ASN A 172 -8.76 -9.28 13.07
C ASN A 172 -8.62 -8.02 13.95
N GLY A 173 -9.47 -7.01 13.69
CA GLY A 173 -9.55 -5.78 14.46
C GLY A 173 -8.54 -4.71 14.07
N PHE A 174 -8.47 -3.68 14.91
CA PHE A 174 -7.72 -2.45 14.67
C PHE A 174 -6.76 -2.14 15.81
N SER A 175 -5.70 -1.41 15.49
CA SER A 175 -4.80 -0.75 16.44
C SER A 175 -4.85 0.75 16.23
N LEU A 176 -5.07 1.50 17.31
CA LEU A 176 -5.02 2.96 17.36
C LEU A 176 -3.77 3.36 18.16
N LEU A 177 -2.70 3.69 17.45
CA LEU A 177 -1.39 3.90 18.06
C LEU A 177 -1.17 5.38 18.35
N THR A 178 -0.78 5.69 19.58
CA THR A 178 -0.15 6.97 19.92
C THR A 178 1.22 7.08 19.25
N LYS A 179 1.79 8.27 19.23
CA LYS A 179 3.14 8.49 18.72
C LYS A 179 4.19 7.64 19.45
N GLU A 180 4.06 7.51 20.76
CA GLU A 180 4.97 6.72 21.59
C GLU A 180 4.87 5.23 21.27
N GLU A 181 3.66 4.70 21.14
CA GLU A 181 3.43 3.30 20.75
C GLU A 181 3.95 3.00 19.36
N ALA A 182 3.70 3.90 18.38
CA ALA A 182 4.26 3.79 17.03
C ALA A 182 5.80 3.79 17.04
N GLN A 183 6.42 4.64 17.86
CA GLN A 183 7.88 4.65 18.05
C GLN A 183 8.41 3.36 18.70
N GLN A 184 7.68 2.78 19.63
CA GLN A 184 8.06 1.50 20.24
C GLN A 184 8.04 0.37 19.21
N ILE A 185 7.00 0.28 18.40
CA ILE A 185 6.89 -0.71 17.30
C ILE A 185 8.05 -0.55 16.31
N LEU A 186 8.41 0.68 15.92
CA LEU A 186 9.57 0.95 15.07
C LEU A 186 10.89 0.48 15.70
N ASN A 187 11.08 0.72 17.01
CA ASN A 187 12.28 0.33 17.71
C ASN A 187 12.41 -1.19 17.88
N GLN A 188 11.27 -1.88 18.06
CA GLN A 188 11.21 -3.35 18.19
C GLN A 188 11.35 -4.06 16.84
N GLY A 189 10.92 -3.42 15.75
CA GLY A 189 10.84 -4.03 14.40
C GLY A 189 9.71 -5.06 14.25
N THR A 190 8.82 -5.16 15.24
CA THR A 190 7.64 -6.05 15.27
C THR A 190 6.46 -5.32 15.89
N ASP A 191 5.25 -5.82 15.69
CA ASP A 191 4.08 -5.39 16.46
C ASP A 191 4.16 -5.82 17.94
N SER A 192 3.14 -5.50 18.73
CA SER A 192 3.06 -5.86 20.15
C SER A 192 3.01 -7.37 20.42
N ASN A 193 2.70 -8.19 19.41
CA ASN A 193 2.66 -9.65 19.48
C ASN A 193 3.96 -10.30 18.96
N GLY A 194 4.96 -9.50 18.58
CA GLY A 194 6.23 -9.99 18.02
C GLY A 194 6.12 -10.39 16.53
N ILE A 195 5.06 -9.96 15.83
CA ILE A 195 4.85 -10.26 14.39
C ILE A 195 5.47 -9.15 13.54
N TYR A 196 6.23 -9.55 12.53
CA TYR A 196 6.80 -8.61 11.54
C TYR A 196 5.70 -7.98 10.68
N TYR A 197 5.96 -6.78 10.17
CA TYR A 197 5.03 -6.00 9.34
C TYR A 197 5.66 -5.60 8.00
N SER A 198 4.84 -5.07 7.09
CA SER A 198 5.28 -4.69 5.74
C SER A 198 6.08 -3.38 5.72
N VAL A 199 6.79 -3.13 4.61
CA VAL A 199 7.45 -1.84 4.36
C VAL A 199 6.46 -0.67 4.36
N TYR A 200 5.22 -0.88 3.95
CA TYR A 200 4.18 0.16 3.98
C TYR A 200 3.72 0.48 5.39
N THR A 201 3.64 -0.52 6.27
CA THR A 201 3.40 -0.31 7.69
C THR A 201 4.54 0.50 8.31
N TRP A 202 5.78 0.13 8.00
CA TRP A 202 6.96 0.90 8.43
C TRP A 202 6.89 2.35 7.93
N ALA A 203 6.52 2.58 6.67
CA ALA A 203 6.39 3.92 6.11
C ALA A 203 5.30 4.75 6.82
N ALA A 204 4.14 4.13 7.12
CA ALA A 204 3.08 4.79 7.86
C ALA A 204 3.50 5.17 9.28
N LEU A 205 4.14 4.24 10.01
CA LEU A 205 4.69 4.49 11.34
C LEU A 205 5.73 5.62 11.33
N MET A 206 6.70 5.57 10.41
CA MET A 206 7.75 6.59 10.26
C MET A 206 7.16 7.96 9.93
N TYR A 207 6.22 8.02 8.99
CA TYR A 207 5.58 9.27 8.63
C TYR A 207 4.81 9.87 9.82
N PHE A 208 4.05 9.05 10.53
CA PHE A 208 3.30 9.47 11.71
C PHE A 208 4.22 10.02 12.80
N VAL A 209 5.26 9.28 13.17
CA VAL A 209 6.20 9.67 14.23
C VAL A 209 6.96 10.96 13.89
N THR A 210 7.31 11.16 12.60
CA THR A 210 8.11 12.32 12.20
C THR A 210 7.29 13.55 11.83
N SER A 211 6.02 13.41 11.44
CA SER A 211 5.20 14.50 10.90
C SER A 211 4.07 14.96 11.80
N PHE A 212 3.70 14.18 12.81
CA PHE A 212 2.64 14.51 13.77
C PHE A 212 3.20 14.66 15.19
N GLY A 213 2.73 15.67 15.94
CA GLY A 213 3.04 15.84 17.36
C GLY A 213 4.19 16.80 17.66
N HIS A 214 4.13 17.99 17.09
CA HIS A 214 4.81 19.19 17.62
C HIS A 214 3.77 20.18 18.08
#